data_b0e53f61525ef61574a3fb6cd41c63c7
#
_entry.id   b0e53f61525ef61574a3fb6cd41c63c7
#
_cell.length_a   1.000
_cell.length_b   1.000
_cell.length_c   1.000
_cell.angle_alpha   90.00
_cell.angle_beta   90.00
_cell.angle_gamma   90.00
#
_symmetry.space_group_name_H-M   'P 1'
#
loop_
_entity.id
_entity.type
_entity.pdbx_description
1 polymer ?
#
loop_
_entity_poly.entity_id
_entity_poly.type
_entity_poly.pdbx_seq_one_letter_code
_entity_poly.pdbx_strand_id
1 'polypeptide(L)'
;MAGKVENLVEGKIAVVTGGTRGIGFAIVKRFLANGATVVLFGSKEETVDKALKELKEENPDWPVSGAWPNLDDAKAVAAEINAIKEQYGRIDILVNNAGVSDSTKIENYEEGQFQRIISLNVNAIFNAIQPTVAIMRENGGGAIINTSSMVSISGQASGVAYPTSKYAVNGLTISLARELGPSNIRVNAVAPGITKTNMVASLPEQMIQPLIKNIPLRRIGEPEDIANAVLFLASDLASYVTGEILSVDGAMRV
;
A
#
# COMPACT_ATOMS: atom_id res chain seq x y z
N MET A 1 -20.66 22.63 -12.71
CA MET A 1 -20.30 22.27 -11.34
C MET A 1 -19.90 20.80 -11.39
N ALA A 2 -18.62 20.47 -11.23
CA ALA A 2 -18.20 19.09 -11.05
C ALA A 2 -18.78 18.65 -9.70
N GLY A 3 -19.68 17.65 -9.69
CA GLY A 3 -20.20 17.07 -8.46
C GLY A 3 -19.02 16.57 -7.63
N LYS A 4 -19.05 16.79 -6.32
CA LYS A 4 -18.10 16.14 -5.41
C LYS A 4 -18.25 14.63 -5.62
N VAL A 5 -17.19 13.97 -6.04
CA VAL A 5 -17.15 12.50 -6.11
C VAL A 5 -16.83 12.05 -4.69
N GLU A 6 -17.88 11.81 -3.90
CA GLU A 6 -17.82 11.35 -2.51
C GLU A 6 -18.25 9.88 -2.46
N ASN A 7 -17.85 9.17 -1.42
CA ASN A 7 -18.25 7.78 -1.12
C ASN A 7 -17.83 6.74 -2.18
N LEU A 8 -16.65 6.94 -2.76
CA LEU A 8 -16.12 6.07 -3.83
C LEU A 8 -15.96 4.59 -3.44
N VAL A 9 -15.90 4.29 -2.15
CA VAL A 9 -15.72 2.94 -1.61
C VAL A 9 -16.73 2.66 -0.49
N GLU A 10 -17.92 3.28 -0.57
CA GLU A 10 -18.98 3.12 0.43
C GLU A 10 -19.39 1.67 0.58
N GLY A 11 -19.50 1.21 1.84
CA GLY A 11 -19.87 -0.16 2.19
C GLY A 11 -18.84 -1.22 1.84
N LYS A 12 -17.66 -0.86 1.33
CA LYS A 12 -16.56 -1.78 1.05
C LYS A 12 -15.79 -2.13 2.32
N ILE A 13 -15.35 -3.37 2.43
CA ILE A 13 -14.42 -3.83 3.47
C ILE A 13 -13.01 -3.80 2.90
N ALA A 14 -12.15 -2.98 3.50
CA ALA A 14 -10.77 -2.77 3.06
C ALA A 14 -9.75 -3.23 4.11
N VAL A 15 -8.74 -3.96 3.68
CA VAL A 15 -7.56 -4.32 4.49
C VAL A 15 -6.38 -3.51 3.99
N VAL A 16 -5.66 -2.83 4.92
CA VAL A 16 -4.49 -2.00 4.58
C VAL A 16 -3.30 -2.42 5.42
N THR A 17 -2.30 -3.07 4.82
CA THR A 17 -1.06 -3.43 5.52
C THR A 17 -0.16 -2.21 5.69
N GLY A 18 0.52 -2.11 6.83
CA GLY A 18 1.33 -0.92 7.16
C GLY A 18 0.49 0.35 7.33
N GLY A 19 -0.76 0.20 7.81
CA GLY A 19 -1.75 1.28 7.93
C GLY A 19 -1.55 2.24 9.12
N THR A 20 -0.51 2.07 9.93
CA THR A 20 -0.34 2.82 11.18
C THR A 20 0.38 4.16 11.06
N ARG A 21 0.98 4.46 9.91
CA ARG A 21 1.73 5.72 9.66
C ARG A 21 1.95 6.00 8.18
N GLY A 22 2.35 7.24 7.86
CA GLY A 22 2.78 7.65 6.51
C GLY A 22 1.74 7.39 5.44
N ILE A 23 2.14 6.82 4.30
CA ILE A 23 1.26 6.54 3.16
C ILE A 23 0.10 5.62 3.56
N GLY A 24 0.39 4.53 4.29
CA GLY A 24 -0.66 3.59 4.72
C GLY A 24 -1.72 4.23 5.60
N PHE A 25 -1.32 5.10 6.52
CA PHE A 25 -2.26 5.82 7.37
C PHE A 25 -3.13 6.82 6.58
N ALA A 26 -2.52 7.53 5.61
CA ALA A 26 -3.26 8.41 4.71
C ALA A 26 -4.28 7.62 3.85
N ILE A 27 -3.92 6.41 3.40
CA ILE A 27 -4.84 5.51 2.68
C ILE A 27 -6.02 5.12 3.58
N VAL A 28 -5.75 4.70 4.83
CA VAL A 28 -6.79 4.36 5.81
C VAL A 28 -7.76 5.53 6.00
N LYS A 29 -7.25 6.73 6.28
CA LYS A 29 -8.08 7.95 6.42
C LYS A 29 -8.91 8.23 5.16
N ARG A 30 -8.28 8.12 3.99
CA ARG A 30 -8.95 8.39 2.72
C ARG A 30 -10.09 7.40 2.45
N PHE A 31 -9.91 6.13 2.78
CA PHE A 31 -10.96 5.10 2.64
C PHE A 31 -12.11 5.31 3.61
N LEU A 32 -11.81 5.58 4.89
CA LEU A 32 -12.80 5.89 5.91
C LEU A 32 -13.65 7.11 5.53
N ALA A 33 -13.00 8.19 5.05
CA ALA A 33 -13.68 9.39 4.58
C ALA A 33 -14.51 9.17 3.31
N ASN A 34 -14.37 8.03 2.62
CA ASN A 34 -15.13 7.62 1.46
C ASN A 34 -16.07 6.43 1.72
N GLY A 35 -16.41 6.16 2.99
CA GLY A 35 -17.46 5.23 3.39
C GLY A 35 -17.03 3.76 3.51
N ALA A 36 -15.73 3.44 3.45
CA ALA A 36 -15.27 2.08 3.69
C ALA A 36 -15.21 1.74 5.18
N THR A 37 -15.38 0.47 5.52
CA THR A 37 -14.89 -0.11 6.76
C THR A 37 -13.45 -0.57 6.56
N VAL A 38 -12.54 -0.19 7.46
CA VAL A 38 -11.11 -0.46 7.28
C VAL A 38 -10.54 -1.29 8.43
N VAL A 39 -9.83 -2.37 8.08
CA VAL A 39 -8.96 -3.10 9.00
C VAL A 39 -7.51 -2.75 8.66
N LEU A 40 -6.85 -2.00 9.54
CA LEU A 40 -5.45 -1.65 9.35
C LEU A 40 -4.52 -2.68 10.02
N PHE A 41 -3.44 -3.07 9.31
CA PHE A 41 -2.40 -3.91 9.89
C PHE A 41 -1.19 -3.06 10.28
N GLY A 42 -0.73 -3.25 11.51
CA GLY A 42 0.53 -2.71 12.02
C GLY A 42 1.56 -3.80 12.31
N SER A 43 2.74 -3.41 12.76
CA SER A 43 3.78 -4.36 13.16
C SER A 43 3.72 -4.74 14.65
N LYS A 44 3.01 -3.97 15.46
CA LYS A 44 2.88 -4.12 16.91
C LYS A 44 1.55 -3.54 17.39
N GLU A 45 1.00 -4.11 18.44
CA GLU A 45 -0.21 -3.64 19.13
C GLU A 45 -0.16 -2.15 19.44
N GLU A 46 0.90 -1.70 20.12
CA GLU A 46 1.09 -0.30 20.52
C GLU A 46 0.96 0.68 19.34
N THR A 47 1.50 0.33 18.16
CA THR A 47 1.42 1.20 16.98
C THR A 47 0.04 1.20 16.34
N VAL A 48 -0.67 0.08 16.43
CA VAL A 48 -2.06 -0.06 15.99
C VAL A 48 -2.96 0.77 16.90
N ASP A 49 -2.86 0.60 18.22
CA ASP A 49 -3.68 1.33 19.18
C ASP A 49 -3.51 2.85 19.07
N LYS A 50 -2.26 3.30 18.88
CA LYS A 50 -1.99 4.73 18.63
C LYS A 50 -2.69 5.22 17.37
N ALA A 51 -2.61 4.47 16.26
CA ALA A 51 -3.25 4.84 15.01
C ALA A 51 -4.78 4.86 15.12
N LEU A 52 -5.36 3.84 15.77
CA LEU A 52 -6.81 3.77 16.01
C LEU A 52 -7.29 4.94 16.88
N LYS A 53 -6.53 5.30 17.92
CA LYS A 53 -6.83 6.46 18.77
C LYS A 53 -6.85 7.75 17.96
N GLU A 54 -5.83 8.01 17.14
CA GLU A 54 -5.74 9.20 16.29
C GLU A 54 -6.92 9.28 15.30
N LEU A 55 -7.29 8.16 14.67
CA LEU A 55 -8.43 8.08 13.76
C LEU A 55 -9.76 8.38 14.46
N LYS A 56 -9.96 7.84 15.68
CA LYS A 56 -11.16 8.05 16.49
C LYS A 56 -11.25 9.46 17.09
N GLU A 57 -10.13 10.12 17.34
CA GLU A 57 -10.10 11.54 17.73
C GLU A 57 -10.54 12.44 16.58
N GLU A 58 -10.21 12.09 15.33
CA GLU A 58 -10.64 12.84 14.15
C GLU A 58 -12.13 12.62 13.83
N ASN A 59 -12.58 11.37 13.87
CA ASN A 59 -13.99 11.02 13.70
C ASN A 59 -14.31 9.73 14.48
N PRO A 60 -15.06 9.83 15.60
CA PRO A 60 -15.39 8.68 16.45
C PRO A 60 -16.27 7.64 15.76
N ASP A 61 -17.02 8.03 14.71
CA ASP A 61 -17.94 7.16 13.99
C ASP A 61 -17.28 6.33 12.89
N TRP A 62 -16.02 6.59 12.57
CA TRP A 62 -15.32 5.82 11.54
C TRP A 62 -15.26 4.33 11.88
N PRO A 63 -15.73 3.45 10.96
CA PRO A 63 -15.71 2.01 11.16
C PRO A 63 -14.28 1.46 10.88
N VAL A 64 -13.41 1.55 11.90
CA VAL A 64 -12.03 1.12 11.81
C VAL A 64 -11.67 0.17 12.95
N SER A 65 -10.93 -0.87 12.60
CA SER A 65 -10.27 -1.80 13.52
C SER A 65 -8.83 -2.06 13.10
N GLY A 66 -8.07 -2.77 13.92
CA GLY A 66 -6.67 -3.03 13.62
C GLY A 66 -6.20 -4.39 14.11
N ALA A 67 -5.15 -4.91 13.44
CA ALA A 67 -4.47 -6.14 13.79
C ALA A 67 -2.96 -6.02 13.56
N TRP A 68 -2.17 -6.97 14.08
CA TRP A 68 -0.71 -6.96 13.97
C TRP A 68 -0.12 -8.35 13.68
N PRO A 69 -0.63 -9.06 12.65
CA PRO A 69 -0.05 -10.35 12.28
C PRO A 69 1.40 -10.15 11.81
N ASN A 70 2.25 -11.13 12.11
CA ASN A 70 3.58 -11.18 11.48
C ASN A 70 3.41 -11.46 9.99
N LEU A 71 3.66 -10.48 9.12
CA LEU A 71 3.47 -10.61 7.68
C LEU A 71 4.40 -11.63 7.00
N ASP A 72 5.51 -12.00 7.65
CA ASP A 72 6.41 -13.06 7.18
C ASP A 72 5.86 -14.47 7.51
N ASP A 73 4.86 -14.57 8.39
CA ASP A 73 4.19 -15.84 8.72
C ASP A 73 2.88 -15.96 7.94
N ALA A 74 2.92 -16.75 6.86
CA ALA A 74 1.75 -16.97 6.01
C ALA A 74 0.53 -17.54 6.76
N LYS A 75 0.75 -18.35 7.83
CA LYS A 75 -0.34 -18.91 8.61
C LYS A 75 -0.98 -17.85 9.50
N ALA A 76 -0.18 -17.00 10.14
CA ALA A 76 -0.69 -15.90 10.96
C ALA A 76 -1.49 -14.91 10.10
N VAL A 77 -0.99 -14.57 8.91
CA VAL A 77 -1.68 -13.69 7.96
C VAL A 77 -2.99 -14.31 7.48
N ALA A 78 -2.98 -15.60 7.09
CA ALA A 78 -4.19 -16.29 6.64
C ALA A 78 -5.24 -16.40 7.75
N ALA A 79 -4.83 -16.65 9.00
CA ALA A 79 -5.74 -16.67 10.15
C ALA A 79 -6.44 -15.31 10.34
N GLU A 80 -5.67 -14.21 10.26
CA GLU A 80 -6.22 -12.86 10.42
C GLU A 80 -7.17 -12.48 9.26
N ILE A 81 -6.81 -12.78 8.02
CA ILE A 81 -7.65 -12.55 6.84
C ILE A 81 -8.97 -13.34 6.96
N ASN A 82 -8.93 -14.57 7.46
CA ASN A 82 -10.14 -15.37 7.68
C ASN A 82 -11.00 -14.82 8.83
N ALA A 83 -10.39 -14.34 9.92
CA ALA A 83 -11.12 -13.67 11.00
C ALA A 83 -11.85 -12.40 10.51
N ILE A 84 -11.24 -11.63 9.61
CA ILE A 84 -11.89 -10.49 8.96
C ILE A 84 -13.10 -10.95 8.12
N LYS A 85 -12.95 -12.04 7.35
CA LYS A 85 -14.07 -12.64 6.61
C LYS A 85 -15.20 -13.07 7.55
N GLU A 86 -14.88 -13.73 8.66
CA GLU A 86 -15.88 -14.15 9.65
C GLU A 86 -16.63 -12.95 10.26
N GLN A 87 -15.91 -11.86 10.54
CA GLN A 87 -16.49 -10.67 11.16
C GLN A 87 -17.36 -9.85 10.19
N TYR A 88 -16.89 -9.67 8.93
CA TYR A 88 -17.52 -8.75 7.99
C TYR A 88 -18.20 -9.44 6.80
N GLY A 89 -18.04 -10.77 6.66
CA GLY A 89 -18.62 -11.56 5.58
C GLY A 89 -17.89 -11.45 4.24
N ARG A 90 -17.01 -10.45 4.05
CA ARG A 90 -16.34 -10.16 2.79
C ARG A 90 -15.04 -9.37 2.96
N ILE A 91 -14.22 -9.34 1.92
CA ILE A 91 -13.12 -8.39 1.72
C ILE A 91 -13.19 -7.91 0.28
N ASP A 92 -13.34 -6.61 0.06
CA ASP A 92 -13.46 -6.00 -1.26
C ASP A 92 -12.16 -5.41 -1.76
N ILE A 93 -11.34 -4.89 -0.84
CA ILE A 93 -10.13 -4.16 -1.15
C ILE A 93 -8.99 -4.69 -0.28
N LEU A 94 -7.84 -5.00 -0.91
CA LEU A 94 -6.59 -5.27 -0.22
C LEU A 94 -5.54 -4.28 -0.68
N VAL A 95 -4.96 -3.52 0.26
CA VAL A 95 -3.83 -2.63 -0.02
C VAL A 95 -2.57 -3.18 0.65
N ASN A 96 -1.64 -3.65 -0.14
CA ASN A 96 -0.32 -4.10 0.30
C ASN A 96 0.63 -2.92 0.30
N ASN A 97 0.71 -2.23 1.45
CA ASN A 97 1.55 -1.05 1.61
C ASN A 97 2.72 -1.27 2.59
N ALA A 98 2.67 -2.28 3.45
CA ALA A 98 3.78 -2.61 4.33
C ALA A 98 5.07 -2.88 3.55
N GLY A 99 6.18 -2.34 4.04
CA GLY A 99 7.48 -2.53 3.41
C GLY A 99 8.57 -1.70 4.08
N VAL A 100 9.81 -1.99 3.69
CA VAL A 100 11.00 -1.27 4.16
C VAL A 100 11.82 -0.81 2.95
N SER A 101 12.46 0.35 3.10
CA SER A 101 13.48 0.82 2.16
C SER A 101 14.86 0.35 2.58
N ASP A 102 15.81 0.44 1.66
CA ASP A 102 17.20 0.12 1.91
C ASP A 102 18.10 1.08 1.11
N SER A 103 19.22 1.47 1.71
CA SER A 103 20.24 2.33 1.07
C SER A 103 21.66 1.80 1.32
N THR A 104 21.80 0.54 1.73
CA THR A 104 23.08 -0.10 2.02
C THR A 104 23.87 -0.28 0.73
N LYS A 105 25.13 0.13 0.71
CA LYS A 105 26.03 -0.13 -0.43
C LYS A 105 26.29 -1.61 -0.55
N ILE A 106 26.53 -2.09 -1.79
CA ILE A 106 26.66 -3.52 -2.10
C ILE A 106 27.71 -4.23 -1.23
N GLU A 107 28.84 -3.57 -1.01
CA GLU A 107 29.96 -4.10 -0.21
C GLU A 107 29.68 -4.17 1.30
N ASN A 108 28.62 -3.52 1.79
CA ASN A 108 28.26 -3.41 3.22
C ASN A 108 27.02 -4.22 3.60
N TYR A 109 26.52 -5.06 2.68
CA TYR A 109 25.36 -5.91 3.03
C TYR A 109 25.75 -6.94 4.08
N GLU A 110 24.97 -6.98 5.16
CA GLU A 110 25.08 -8.05 6.16
C GLU A 110 24.44 -9.35 5.66
N GLU A 111 24.89 -10.47 6.21
CA GLU A 111 24.30 -11.78 5.92
C GLU A 111 22.79 -11.76 6.21
N GLY A 112 21.99 -12.22 5.24
CA GLY A 112 20.54 -12.29 5.34
C GLY A 112 19.80 -10.94 5.17
N GLN A 113 20.50 -9.80 5.03
CA GLN A 113 19.84 -8.49 4.88
C GLN A 113 19.02 -8.41 3.58
N PHE A 114 19.57 -8.88 2.47
CA PHE A 114 18.86 -8.93 1.19
C PHE A 114 17.58 -9.77 1.31
N GLN A 115 17.67 -10.95 1.91
CA GLN A 115 16.54 -11.87 2.10
C GLN A 115 15.45 -11.26 2.98
N ARG A 116 15.82 -10.56 4.07
CA ARG A 116 14.84 -9.88 4.95
C ARG A 116 14.04 -8.83 4.18
N ILE A 117 14.69 -8.05 3.29
CA ILE A 117 14.01 -7.03 2.49
C ILE A 117 13.06 -7.69 1.48
N ILE A 118 13.52 -8.75 0.80
CA ILE A 118 12.66 -9.51 -0.13
C ILE A 118 11.49 -10.14 0.62
N SER A 119 11.72 -10.71 1.81
CA SER A 119 10.65 -11.32 2.60
C SER A 119 9.55 -10.32 2.91
N LEU A 120 9.87 -9.18 3.49
CA LEU A 120 8.86 -8.19 3.88
C LEU A 120 8.24 -7.47 2.68
N ASN A 121 9.02 -7.17 1.63
CA ASN A 121 8.52 -6.38 0.50
C ASN A 121 7.83 -7.21 -0.59
N VAL A 122 8.04 -8.52 -0.64
CA VAL A 122 7.49 -9.40 -1.69
C VAL A 122 6.70 -10.56 -1.09
N ASN A 123 7.32 -11.40 -0.22
CA ASN A 123 6.63 -12.57 0.31
C ASN A 123 5.45 -12.18 1.20
N ALA A 124 5.58 -11.13 2.01
CA ALA A 124 4.49 -10.60 2.84
C ALA A 124 3.26 -10.16 2.00
N ILE A 125 3.51 -9.57 0.82
CA ILE A 125 2.44 -9.23 -0.14
C ILE A 125 1.74 -10.50 -0.62
N PHE A 126 2.51 -11.52 -1.02
CA PHE A 126 1.94 -12.78 -1.47
C PHE A 126 1.16 -13.49 -0.37
N ASN A 127 1.66 -13.48 0.87
CA ASN A 127 1.00 -14.06 2.05
C ASN A 127 -0.38 -13.43 2.31
N ALA A 128 -0.54 -12.12 2.06
CA ALA A 128 -1.82 -11.44 2.20
C ALA A 128 -2.76 -11.67 1.00
N ILE A 129 -2.21 -11.73 -0.22
CA ILE A 129 -3.00 -11.92 -1.44
C ILE A 129 -3.65 -13.31 -1.48
N GLN A 130 -2.90 -14.36 -1.18
CA GLN A 130 -3.34 -15.75 -1.36
C GLN A 130 -4.67 -16.05 -0.63
N PRO A 131 -4.83 -15.80 0.68
CA PRO A 131 -6.09 -16.02 1.37
C PRO A 131 -7.18 -15.03 0.93
N THR A 132 -6.84 -13.78 0.62
CA THR A 132 -7.79 -12.75 0.21
C THR A 132 -8.44 -13.07 -1.14
N VAL A 133 -7.69 -13.61 -2.10
CA VAL A 133 -8.20 -14.00 -3.44
C VAL A 133 -9.32 -15.03 -3.34
N ALA A 134 -9.22 -16.00 -2.42
CA ALA A 134 -10.28 -16.98 -2.20
C ALA A 134 -11.59 -16.29 -1.78
N ILE A 135 -11.49 -15.34 -0.85
CA ILE A 135 -12.64 -14.56 -0.35
C ILE A 135 -13.22 -13.66 -1.46
N MET A 136 -12.35 -12.96 -2.22
CA MET A 136 -12.80 -12.09 -3.32
C MET A 136 -13.51 -12.87 -4.42
N ARG A 137 -13.08 -14.10 -4.73
CA ARG A 137 -13.78 -14.97 -5.69
C ARG A 137 -15.19 -15.32 -5.22
N GLU A 138 -15.36 -15.66 -3.95
CA GLU A 138 -16.67 -15.93 -3.35
C GLU A 138 -17.58 -14.69 -3.39
N ASN A 139 -17.01 -13.50 -3.27
CA ASN A 139 -17.73 -12.22 -3.31
C ASN A 139 -18.04 -11.72 -4.73
N GLY A 140 -17.55 -12.41 -5.78
CA GLY A 140 -17.73 -12.01 -7.18
C GLY A 140 -16.77 -10.94 -7.69
N GLY A 141 -15.68 -10.66 -6.97
CA GLY A 141 -14.64 -9.73 -7.39
C GLY A 141 -13.99 -8.94 -6.26
N GLY A 142 -13.08 -8.04 -6.61
CA GLY A 142 -12.37 -7.19 -5.68
C GLY A 142 -11.29 -6.34 -6.32
N ALA A 143 -10.57 -5.57 -5.50
CA ALA A 143 -9.43 -4.75 -5.93
C ALA A 143 -8.22 -4.97 -5.02
N ILE A 144 -7.07 -5.31 -5.61
CA ILE A 144 -5.79 -5.45 -4.93
C ILE A 144 -4.88 -4.33 -5.42
N ILE A 145 -4.34 -3.54 -4.49
CA ILE A 145 -3.43 -2.45 -4.79
C ILE A 145 -2.11 -2.69 -4.06
N ASN A 146 -1.02 -2.83 -4.82
CA ASN A 146 0.31 -3.02 -4.28
C ASN A 146 1.08 -1.69 -4.27
N THR A 147 1.88 -1.45 -3.22
CA THR A 147 2.78 -0.30 -3.17
C THR A 147 4.14 -0.69 -3.75
N SER A 148 4.40 -0.25 -4.98
CA SER A 148 5.69 -0.30 -5.65
C SER A 148 6.53 0.93 -5.28
N SER A 149 7.31 1.46 -6.20
CA SER A 149 8.11 2.68 -6.05
C SER A 149 8.62 3.15 -7.41
N MET A 150 8.96 4.43 -7.55
CA MET A 150 9.67 4.95 -8.72
C MET A 150 10.97 4.16 -9.01
N VAL A 151 11.65 3.67 -7.97
CA VAL A 151 12.90 2.89 -8.13
C VAL A 151 12.68 1.51 -8.74
N SER A 152 11.44 1.05 -8.84
CA SER A 152 11.08 -0.18 -9.59
C SER A 152 11.20 -0.01 -11.11
N ILE A 153 11.60 1.15 -11.58
CA ILE A 153 11.77 1.47 -13.00
C ILE A 153 13.15 2.10 -13.22
N SER A 154 13.54 3.06 -12.37
CA SER A 154 14.82 3.78 -12.49
C SER A 154 15.99 3.10 -11.79
N GLY A 155 15.74 2.18 -10.85
CA GLY A 155 16.76 1.73 -9.90
C GLY A 155 17.12 2.81 -8.88
N GLN A 156 18.20 2.61 -8.13
CA GLN A 156 18.77 3.60 -7.22
C GLN A 156 20.27 3.38 -7.07
N ALA A 157 21.00 4.40 -6.59
CA ALA A 157 22.46 4.39 -6.53
C ALA A 157 23.04 3.45 -5.45
N SER A 158 22.24 3.06 -4.44
CA SER A 158 22.63 2.15 -3.35
C SER A 158 21.39 1.44 -2.80
N GLY A 159 21.56 0.32 -2.07
CA GLY A 159 20.44 -0.45 -1.54
C GLY A 159 19.75 -1.30 -2.61
N VAL A 160 20.51 -2.16 -3.29
CA VAL A 160 20.04 -2.97 -4.42
C VAL A 160 18.83 -3.85 -4.09
N ALA A 161 18.68 -4.30 -2.83
CA ALA A 161 17.56 -5.14 -2.42
C ALA A 161 16.20 -4.43 -2.54
N TYR A 162 16.14 -3.13 -2.25
CA TYR A 162 14.90 -2.37 -2.32
C TYR A 162 14.35 -2.25 -3.75
N PRO A 163 15.07 -1.70 -4.74
CA PRO A 163 14.58 -1.68 -6.11
C PRO A 163 14.29 -3.07 -6.66
N THR A 164 15.13 -4.07 -6.35
CA THR A 164 14.88 -5.47 -6.75
C THR A 164 13.53 -5.96 -6.23
N SER A 165 13.21 -5.71 -4.96
CA SER A 165 11.91 -6.05 -4.38
C SER A 165 10.76 -5.34 -5.09
N LYS A 166 10.93 -4.08 -5.47
CA LYS A 166 9.87 -3.28 -6.12
C LYS A 166 9.67 -3.65 -7.60
N TYR A 167 10.73 -4.09 -8.31
CA TYR A 167 10.58 -4.74 -9.62
C TYR A 167 9.80 -6.06 -9.50
N ALA A 168 10.06 -6.87 -8.45
CA ALA A 168 9.32 -8.09 -8.20
C ALA A 168 7.82 -7.81 -7.94
N VAL A 169 7.48 -6.75 -7.20
CA VAL A 169 6.10 -6.31 -6.97
C VAL A 169 5.41 -5.94 -8.29
N ASN A 170 6.10 -5.28 -9.22
CA ASN A 170 5.54 -4.99 -10.55
C ASN A 170 5.23 -6.27 -11.33
N GLY A 171 6.18 -7.23 -11.35
CA GLY A 171 5.98 -8.53 -11.99
C GLY A 171 4.81 -9.30 -11.38
N LEU A 172 4.71 -9.33 -10.04
CA LEU A 172 3.60 -9.95 -9.31
C LEU A 172 2.26 -9.29 -9.68
N THR A 173 2.21 -7.95 -9.71
CA THR A 173 1.01 -7.18 -10.06
C THR A 173 0.49 -7.51 -11.46
N ILE A 174 1.38 -7.48 -12.46
CA ILE A 174 1.01 -7.75 -13.86
C ILE A 174 0.55 -9.20 -14.03
N SER A 175 1.26 -10.15 -13.42
CA SER A 175 0.93 -11.58 -13.52
C SER A 175 -0.42 -11.90 -12.88
N LEU A 176 -0.66 -11.40 -11.66
CA LEU A 176 -1.92 -11.61 -10.96
C LEU A 176 -3.11 -10.91 -11.65
N ALA A 177 -2.90 -9.75 -12.25
CA ALA A 177 -3.94 -9.07 -13.02
C ALA A 177 -4.47 -9.95 -14.18
N ARG A 178 -3.56 -10.66 -14.84
CA ARG A 178 -3.93 -11.60 -15.94
C ARG A 178 -4.61 -12.86 -15.40
N GLU A 179 -4.12 -13.42 -14.30
CA GLU A 179 -4.65 -14.64 -13.71
C GLU A 179 -6.03 -14.42 -13.08
N LEU A 180 -6.22 -13.29 -12.39
CA LEU A 180 -7.39 -13.02 -11.56
C LEU A 180 -8.49 -12.23 -12.30
N GLY A 181 -8.19 -11.67 -13.47
CA GLY A 181 -9.15 -10.93 -14.31
C GLY A 181 -10.43 -11.70 -14.59
N PRO A 182 -10.40 -13.00 -14.95
CA PRO A 182 -11.61 -13.81 -15.15
C PRO A 182 -12.50 -13.95 -13.90
N SER A 183 -11.94 -13.70 -12.70
CA SER A 183 -12.66 -13.67 -11.43
C SER A 183 -13.14 -12.27 -11.04
N ASN A 184 -13.08 -11.28 -11.94
CA ASN A 184 -13.41 -9.89 -11.69
C ASN A 184 -12.58 -9.28 -10.52
N ILE A 185 -11.34 -9.73 -10.33
CA ILE A 185 -10.39 -9.17 -9.36
C ILE A 185 -9.37 -8.34 -10.11
N ARG A 186 -9.34 -7.04 -9.84
CA ARG A 186 -8.38 -6.12 -10.43
C ARG A 186 -7.13 -6.06 -9.55
N VAL A 187 -5.96 -6.08 -10.16
CA VAL A 187 -4.68 -5.99 -9.45
C VAL A 187 -3.86 -4.89 -10.08
N ASN A 188 -3.55 -3.86 -9.31
CA ASN A 188 -2.76 -2.71 -9.76
C ASN A 188 -1.68 -2.37 -8.73
N ALA A 189 -0.76 -1.50 -9.08
CA ALA A 189 0.20 -0.94 -8.14
C ALA A 189 0.25 0.59 -8.27
N VAL A 190 0.56 1.25 -7.17
CA VAL A 190 1.05 2.63 -7.19
C VAL A 190 2.58 2.62 -7.07
N ALA A 191 3.25 3.51 -7.79
CA ALA A 191 4.70 3.71 -7.73
C ALA A 191 5.00 5.13 -7.22
N PRO A 192 5.06 5.33 -5.89
CA PRO A 192 5.35 6.62 -5.30
C PRO A 192 6.75 7.12 -5.66
N GLY A 193 6.86 8.43 -5.91
CA GLY A 193 8.12 9.15 -5.90
C GLY A 193 8.56 9.51 -4.47
N ILE A 194 9.38 10.54 -4.34
CA ILE A 194 9.78 11.07 -3.04
C ILE A 194 8.55 11.64 -2.36
N THR A 195 8.15 11.00 -1.27
CA THR A 195 6.94 11.34 -0.50
C THR A 195 7.33 11.70 0.93
N LYS A 196 6.71 12.74 1.47
CA LYS A 196 6.93 13.27 2.82
C LYS A 196 6.42 12.30 3.87
N THR A 197 7.23 11.30 4.16
CA THR A 197 7.06 10.39 5.30
C THR A 197 7.95 10.86 6.45
N ASN A 198 7.78 10.31 7.64
CA ASN A 198 8.61 10.64 8.80
C ASN A 198 10.12 10.55 8.48
N MET A 199 10.53 9.65 7.58
CA MET A 199 11.92 9.50 7.13
C MET A 199 12.39 10.72 6.33
N VAL A 200 11.59 11.21 5.40
CA VAL A 200 11.93 12.40 4.56
C VAL A 200 11.76 13.68 5.38
N ALA A 201 10.75 13.76 6.24
CA ALA A 201 10.51 14.92 7.10
C ALA A 201 11.64 15.16 8.13
N SER A 202 12.42 14.13 8.46
CA SER A 202 13.59 14.26 9.36
C SER A 202 14.87 14.69 8.65
N LEU A 203 14.88 14.80 7.33
CA LEU A 203 16.05 15.27 6.57
C LEU A 203 16.21 16.80 6.68
N PRO A 204 17.45 17.31 6.79
CA PRO A 204 17.69 18.75 6.73
C PRO A 204 17.18 19.34 5.41
N GLU A 205 16.64 20.56 5.46
CA GLU A 205 16.10 21.27 4.29
C GLU A 205 17.09 21.36 3.13
N GLN A 206 18.38 21.51 3.46
CA GLN A 206 19.48 21.54 2.49
C GLN A 206 19.61 20.25 1.66
N MET A 207 19.16 19.10 2.18
CA MET A 207 19.13 17.83 1.46
C MET A 207 17.83 17.67 0.64
N ILE A 208 16.75 18.32 1.06
CA ILE A 208 15.44 18.24 0.40
C ILE A 208 15.39 19.13 -0.84
N GLN A 209 15.97 20.34 -0.79
CA GLN A 209 15.93 21.32 -1.88
C GLN A 209 16.50 20.81 -3.23
N PRO A 210 17.63 20.09 -3.28
CA PRO A 210 18.12 19.49 -4.53
C PRO A 210 17.16 18.44 -5.09
N LEU A 211 16.47 17.67 -4.22
CA LEU A 211 15.49 16.68 -4.64
C LEU A 211 14.29 17.36 -5.30
N ILE A 212 13.76 18.43 -4.68
CA ILE A 212 12.65 19.23 -5.22
C ILE A 212 12.98 19.79 -6.61
N LYS A 213 14.20 20.26 -6.81
CA LYS A 213 14.63 20.80 -8.12
C LYS A 213 14.56 19.77 -9.25
N ASN A 214 14.75 18.50 -8.93
CA ASN A 214 14.70 17.40 -9.89
C ASN A 214 13.27 16.87 -10.14
N ILE A 215 12.28 17.29 -9.32
CA ILE A 215 10.88 16.94 -9.52
C ILE A 215 10.23 17.99 -10.42
N PRO A 216 9.70 17.65 -11.61
CA PRO A 216 9.03 18.61 -12.49
C PRO A 216 7.89 19.40 -11.83
N LEU A 217 7.10 18.77 -10.94
CA LEU A 217 6.05 19.45 -10.18
C LEU A 217 6.57 20.34 -9.03
N ARG A 218 7.91 20.45 -8.86
CA ARG A 218 8.59 21.36 -7.91
C ARG A 218 8.14 21.20 -6.45
N ARG A 219 7.70 20.03 -6.06
CA ARG A 219 7.43 19.64 -4.68
C ARG A 219 7.65 18.15 -4.49
N ILE A 220 7.94 17.74 -3.26
CA ILE A 220 7.79 16.34 -2.87
C ILE A 220 6.31 15.98 -2.75
N GLY A 221 5.97 14.70 -2.94
CA GLY A 221 4.61 14.22 -2.75
C GLY A 221 4.23 14.22 -1.26
N GLU A 222 2.97 14.48 -0.98
CA GLU A 222 2.38 14.23 0.35
C GLU A 222 1.78 12.80 0.38
N PRO A 223 1.66 12.16 1.55
CA PRO A 223 1.00 10.85 1.66
C PRO A 223 -0.40 10.82 1.03
N GLU A 224 -1.11 11.93 1.06
CA GLU A 224 -2.44 12.12 0.49
C GLU A 224 -2.44 12.03 -1.04
N ASP A 225 -1.36 12.43 -1.73
CA ASP A 225 -1.23 12.28 -3.18
C ASP A 225 -1.29 10.79 -3.56
N ILE A 226 -0.61 9.94 -2.77
CA ILE A 226 -0.60 8.50 -2.99
C ILE A 226 -1.95 7.88 -2.60
N ALA A 227 -2.52 8.30 -1.46
CA ALA A 227 -3.81 7.81 -0.99
C ALA A 227 -4.94 8.10 -1.99
N ASN A 228 -4.91 9.25 -2.68
CA ASN A 228 -5.87 9.58 -3.74
C ASN A 228 -5.76 8.64 -4.95
N ALA A 229 -4.54 8.30 -5.37
CA ALA A 229 -4.31 7.35 -6.46
C ALA A 229 -4.77 5.93 -6.07
N VAL A 230 -4.51 5.51 -4.83
CA VAL A 230 -4.97 4.22 -4.29
C VAL A 230 -6.50 4.18 -4.23
N LEU A 231 -7.16 5.25 -3.77
CA LEU A 231 -8.62 5.36 -3.76
C LEU A 231 -9.21 5.22 -5.17
N PHE A 232 -8.64 5.91 -6.16
CA PHE A 232 -9.04 5.76 -7.56
C PHE A 232 -8.95 4.31 -8.02
N LEU A 233 -7.80 3.66 -7.83
CA LEU A 233 -7.58 2.27 -8.25
C LEU A 233 -8.48 1.27 -7.50
N ALA A 234 -8.85 1.56 -6.26
CA ALA A 234 -9.75 0.73 -5.46
C ALA A 234 -11.23 0.88 -5.86
N SER A 235 -11.62 2.01 -6.41
CA SER A 235 -12.99 2.36 -6.73
C SER A 235 -13.45 1.83 -8.10
N ASP A 236 -14.76 1.94 -8.36
CA ASP A 236 -15.37 1.60 -9.63
C ASP A 236 -14.97 2.54 -10.78
N LEU A 237 -14.40 3.71 -10.47
CA LEU A 237 -13.80 4.60 -11.49
C LEU A 237 -12.65 3.91 -12.24
N ALA A 238 -12.00 2.92 -11.63
CA ALA A 238 -10.95 2.11 -12.23
C ALA A 238 -11.44 0.74 -12.70
N SER A 239 -12.73 0.56 -13.00
CA SER A 239 -13.35 -0.73 -13.34
C SER A 239 -12.70 -1.43 -14.55
N TYR A 240 -12.06 -0.70 -15.45
CA TYR A 240 -11.33 -1.24 -16.61
C TYR A 240 -9.80 -1.10 -16.50
N VAL A 241 -9.29 -0.82 -15.29
CA VAL A 241 -7.86 -0.68 -15.00
C VAL A 241 -7.39 -1.88 -14.19
N THR A 242 -6.54 -2.72 -14.79
CA THR A 242 -5.87 -3.84 -14.12
C THR A 242 -4.51 -4.10 -14.76
N GLY A 243 -3.52 -4.49 -13.96
CA GLY A 243 -2.13 -4.67 -14.38
C GLY A 243 -1.33 -3.37 -14.50
N GLU A 244 -1.89 -2.24 -14.09
CA GLU A 244 -1.24 -0.92 -14.15
C GLU A 244 -0.27 -0.72 -13.00
N ILE A 245 0.86 -0.09 -13.31
CA ILE A 245 1.84 0.44 -12.35
C ILE A 245 1.77 1.96 -12.41
N LEU A 246 0.84 2.54 -11.66
CA LEU A 246 0.54 3.96 -11.70
C LEU A 246 1.61 4.77 -10.96
N SER A 247 2.34 5.59 -11.71
CA SER A 247 3.33 6.49 -11.11
C SER A 247 2.65 7.68 -10.44
N VAL A 248 3.09 7.95 -9.20
CA VAL A 248 2.65 9.10 -8.41
C VAL A 248 3.93 9.78 -7.87
N ASP A 249 4.68 10.43 -8.77
CA ASP A 249 6.06 10.84 -8.53
C ASP A 249 6.40 12.26 -9.02
N GLY A 250 5.39 13.01 -9.46
CA GLY A 250 5.58 14.36 -9.99
C GLY A 250 6.43 14.40 -11.28
N ALA A 251 6.47 13.30 -12.01
CA ALA A 251 7.28 13.05 -13.22
C ALA A 251 8.81 12.98 -12.94
N MET A 252 9.21 12.62 -11.71
CA MET A 252 10.63 12.58 -11.33
C MET A 252 11.43 11.51 -12.06
N ARG A 253 10.79 10.40 -12.47
CA ARG A 253 11.46 9.26 -13.11
C ARG A 253 11.71 9.40 -14.61
N VAL A 254 11.30 10.49 -15.22
CA VAL A 254 11.41 10.72 -16.69
C VAL A 254 12.79 11.24 -17.03
#